data_0190d6ebab4618119cb34e7c5c04390b
#
_entry.id   0190d6ebab4618119cb34e7c5c04390b
#
_cell.length_a   1.000
_cell.length_b   1.000
_cell.length_c   1.000
_cell.angle_alpha   90.00
_cell.angle_beta   90.00
_cell.angle_gamma   90.00
#
_symmetry.space_group_name_H-M   'P 1'
#
loop_
_entity.id
_entity.type
_entity.pdbx_description
1 polymer ?
#
loop_
_entity_poly.entity_id
_entity_poly.type
_entity_poly.pdbx_seq_one_letter_code
_entity_poly.pdbx_strand_id
1 'polypeptide(L)'
;MLPEYKKKYAFISYSHKDERIARWLQRNLEAYRLPTGVNNEFENTRYLRPVFRDRTDLNSGKLKEEIRRNLESSKFLIVLCSAHSSDSFWVNEEIDIFINLGNVENIIPVLADDGENANLPRRLKEYYREHPADELLAIDLSSEGKDVSLVRIVSRMLSLEFDVLWDRYKRYRRRKTIITSALSSVALMSAYWFALPVSLYV
;
A
#
# COMPACT_ATOMS: atom_id res chain seq x y z
N MET A 1 -15.61 9.00 -16.90
CA MET A 1 -14.49 9.92 -17.06
C MET A 1 -14.19 10.46 -15.66
N LEU A 2 -13.06 10.11 -15.02
CA LEU A 2 -12.72 10.62 -13.70
C LEU A 2 -12.46 12.12 -13.79
N PRO A 3 -12.85 12.91 -12.78
CA PRO A 3 -12.58 14.35 -12.80
C PRO A 3 -11.07 14.61 -12.88
N GLU A 4 -10.67 15.60 -13.65
CA GLU A 4 -9.28 15.98 -13.99
C GLU A 4 -8.38 16.27 -12.77
N TYR A 5 -8.97 16.43 -11.58
CA TYR A 5 -8.24 16.73 -10.35
C TYR A 5 -7.73 15.49 -9.57
N LYS A 6 -8.13 14.27 -9.95
CA LYS A 6 -7.60 13.06 -9.30
C LYS A 6 -6.21 12.74 -9.81
N LYS A 7 -5.20 13.31 -9.15
CA LYS A 7 -3.79 13.15 -9.54
C LYS A 7 -3.04 12.06 -8.75
N LYS A 8 -3.70 11.40 -7.77
CA LYS A 8 -3.06 10.39 -6.92
C LYS A 8 -3.81 9.07 -6.99
N TYR A 9 -3.03 7.99 -7.02
CA TYR A 9 -3.62 6.66 -7.11
C TYR A 9 -4.26 6.24 -5.78
N ALA A 10 -3.57 6.46 -4.67
CA ALA A 10 -4.10 6.16 -3.35
C ALA A 10 -3.56 7.11 -2.27
N PHE A 11 -4.34 7.24 -1.21
CA PHE A 11 -3.95 7.82 0.07
C PHE A 11 -3.90 6.69 1.11
N ILE A 12 -2.85 6.62 1.92
CA ILE A 12 -2.73 5.67 3.03
C ILE A 12 -2.99 6.43 4.33
N SER A 13 -4.11 6.10 4.98
CA SER A 13 -4.50 6.56 6.31
C SER A 13 -4.00 5.58 7.37
N TYR A 14 -3.32 6.07 8.40
CA TYR A 14 -2.71 5.22 9.43
C TYR A 14 -2.40 6.00 10.71
N SER A 15 -2.25 5.29 11.83
CA SER A 15 -1.68 5.88 13.05
C SER A 15 -0.16 5.96 12.96
N HIS A 16 0.48 7.00 13.49
CA HIS A 16 1.96 7.14 13.52
C HIS A 16 2.69 5.91 14.03
N LYS A 17 2.09 5.19 14.97
CA LYS A 17 2.65 3.96 15.51
C LYS A 17 2.78 2.87 14.45
N ASP A 18 2.00 2.95 13.37
CA ASP A 18 1.99 2.01 12.25
C ASP A 18 2.84 2.47 11.06
N GLU A 19 3.63 3.53 11.23
CA GLU A 19 4.41 4.14 10.15
C GLU A 19 5.29 3.13 9.40
N ARG A 20 5.84 2.13 10.09
CA ARG A 20 6.67 1.10 9.45
C ARG A 20 5.90 0.29 8.41
N ILE A 21 4.64 -0.05 8.72
CA ILE A 21 3.75 -0.79 7.82
C ILE A 21 3.30 0.12 6.68
N ALA A 22 2.88 1.35 6.98
CA ALA A 22 2.47 2.34 5.99
C ALA A 22 3.59 2.63 4.97
N ARG A 23 4.83 2.81 5.44
CA ARG A 23 6.01 3.02 4.59
C ARG A 23 6.33 1.80 3.73
N TRP A 24 6.22 0.60 4.28
CA TRP A 24 6.41 -0.63 3.54
C TRP A 24 5.34 -0.73 2.42
N LEU A 25 4.08 -0.49 2.76
CA LEU A 25 2.97 -0.57 1.81
C LEU A 25 3.13 0.45 0.67
N GLN A 26 3.40 1.71 0.99
CA GLN A 26 3.64 2.76 -0.01
C GLN A 26 4.73 2.35 -1.00
N ARG A 27 5.91 1.94 -0.50
CA ARG A 27 7.05 1.56 -1.35
C ARG A 27 6.72 0.39 -2.27
N ASN A 28 6.00 -0.62 -1.77
CA ASN A 28 5.69 -1.80 -2.56
C ASN A 28 4.57 -1.54 -3.58
N LEU A 29 3.58 -0.71 -3.25
CA LEU A 29 2.57 -0.27 -4.21
C LEU A 29 3.21 0.55 -5.33
N GLU A 30 4.03 1.54 -5.02
CA GLU A 30 4.71 2.38 -6.01
C GLU A 30 5.71 1.61 -6.88
N ALA A 31 6.30 0.53 -6.34
CA ALA A 31 7.19 -0.37 -7.07
C ALA A 31 6.45 -1.47 -7.85
N TYR A 32 5.15 -1.63 -7.62
CA TYR A 32 4.37 -2.69 -8.29
C TYR A 32 4.21 -2.38 -9.76
N ARG A 33 4.70 -3.31 -10.60
CA ARG A 33 4.62 -3.17 -12.05
C ARG A 33 3.32 -3.77 -12.59
N LEU A 34 2.49 -2.93 -13.17
CA LEU A 34 1.22 -3.33 -13.77
C LEU A 34 1.37 -4.40 -14.85
N PRO A 35 0.36 -5.25 -15.09
CA PRO A 35 0.28 -6.15 -16.22
C PRO A 35 0.42 -5.43 -17.56
N THR A 36 0.87 -6.17 -18.58
CA THR A 36 0.88 -5.65 -19.96
C THR A 36 -0.56 -5.39 -20.39
N GLY A 37 -0.82 -4.22 -20.97
CA GLY A 37 -2.17 -3.80 -21.35
C GLY A 37 -2.96 -3.08 -20.25
N VAL A 38 -2.46 -3.07 -19.00
CA VAL A 38 -3.01 -2.27 -17.91
C VAL A 38 -2.06 -1.10 -17.65
N ASN A 39 -2.52 0.10 -17.84
CA ASN A 39 -1.75 1.32 -17.56
C ASN A 39 -2.34 2.06 -16.36
N ASN A 40 -1.52 2.84 -15.71
CA ASN A 40 -1.99 3.81 -14.73
C ASN A 40 -2.79 4.90 -15.44
N GLU A 41 -4.02 5.11 -15.00
CA GLU A 41 -4.95 6.07 -15.60
C GLU A 41 -4.45 7.51 -15.49
N PHE A 42 -3.55 7.82 -14.56
CA PHE A 42 -3.11 9.18 -14.25
C PHE A 42 -1.81 9.60 -14.93
N GLU A 43 -0.88 8.67 -15.14
CA GLU A 43 0.46 9.01 -15.61
C GLU A 43 0.89 8.24 -16.87
N ASN A 44 0.01 7.44 -17.44
CA ASN A 44 0.34 6.52 -18.54
C ASN A 44 1.60 5.69 -18.27
N THR A 45 1.83 5.35 -16.99
CA THR A 45 2.95 4.55 -16.51
C THR A 45 2.49 3.14 -16.11
N ARG A 46 3.44 2.22 -16.06
CA ARG A 46 3.17 0.84 -15.63
C ARG A 46 3.34 0.66 -14.11
N TYR A 47 3.09 1.69 -13.34
CA TYR A 47 3.25 1.68 -11.89
C TYR A 47 2.07 2.35 -11.19
N LEU A 48 1.75 1.90 -9.97
CA LEU A 48 0.70 2.46 -9.12
C LEU A 48 1.22 3.65 -8.32
N ARG A 49 1.48 4.74 -8.98
CA ARG A 49 1.97 5.97 -8.33
C ARG A 49 1.33 7.22 -8.92
N PRO A 50 1.31 8.33 -8.17
CA PRO A 50 1.82 8.47 -6.81
C PRO A 50 0.85 7.90 -5.76
N VAL A 51 1.42 7.31 -4.69
CA VAL A 51 0.69 6.93 -3.48
C VAL A 51 1.07 7.91 -2.38
N PHE A 52 0.10 8.61 -1.84
CA PHE A 52 0.33 9.56 -0.76
C PHE A 52 0.22 8.87 0.61
N ARG A 53 1.01 9.31 1.56
CA ARG A 53 0.99 8.89 2.95
C ARG A 53 1.16 10.11 3.82
N ASP A 54 0.27 10.31 4.77
CA ASP A 54 0.45 11.38 5.74
C ASP A 54 1.72 11.17 6.56
N ARG A 55 2.52 12.22 6.70
CA ARG A 55 3.78 12.22 7.45
C ARG A 55 3.77 13.18 8.62
N THR A 56 2.65 13.81 8.90
CA THR A 56 2.65 15.01 9.73
C THR A 56 2.03 14.79 11.09
N ASP A 57 2.84 15.04 12.11
CA ASP A 57 2.46 15.17 13.51
C ASP A 57 1.96 16.59 13.87
N LEU A 58 1.74 17.49 12.91
CA LEU A 58 1.63 18.92 13.15
C LEU A 58 0.21 19.47 13.07
N ASN A 59 -0.20 20.15 14.13
CA ASN A 59 -1.50 20.81 14.36
C ASN A 59 -1.69 22.16 13.63
N SER A 60 -1.21 22.36 12.42
CA SER A 60 -1.43 23.63 11.71
C SER A 60 -2.63 23.57 10.75
N GLY A 61 -3.44 24.66 10.70
CA GLY A 61 -4.62 24.71 9.82
C GLY A 61 -4.30 24.55 8.33
N LYS A 62 -3.11 24.97 7.89
CA LYS A 62 -2.63 24.80 6.52
C LYS A 62 -2.43 23.32 6.17
N LEU A 63 -2.05 22.51 7.15
CA LEU A 63 -1.85 21.09 7.00
C LEU A 63 -3.15 20.33 6.81
N LYS A 64 -4.21 20.67 7.55
CA LYS A 64 -5.54 20.10 7.35
C LYS A 64 -6.03 20.26 5.91
N GLU A 65 -5.83 21.44 5.35
CA GLU A 65 -6.23 21.74 3.98
C GLU A 65 -5.41 20.97 2.96
N GLU A 66 -4.13 20.72 3.22
CA GLU A 66 -3.26 19.90 2.36
C GLU A 66 -3.68 18.42 2.41
N ILE A 67 -3.93 17.87 3.59
CA ILE A 67 -4.43 16.50 3.77
C ILE A 67 -5.75 16.33 3.03
N ARG A 68 -6.70 17.25 3.22
CA ARG A 68 -7.98 17.24 2.54
C ARG A 68 -7.83 17.24 1.02
N ARG A 69 -7.01 18.14 0.47
CA ARG A 69 -6.71 18.17 -0.97
C ARG A 69 -6.08 16.87 -1.47
N ASN A 70 -5.21 16.25 -0.67
CA ASN A 70 -4.61 14.97 -1.00
C ASN A 70 -5.63 13.84 -1.02
N LEU A 71 -6.57 13.80 -0.06
CA LEU A 71 -7.69 12.88 -0.04
C LEU A 71 -8.62 13.07 -1.23
N GLU A 72 -9.06 14.31 -1.47
CA GLU A 72 -9.95 14.66 -2.60
C GLU A 72 -9.34 14.30 -3.95
N SER A 73 -8.01 14.41 -4.07
CA SER A 73 -7.27 14.07 -5.30
C SER A 73 -6.91 12.58 -5.43
N SER A 74 -7.23 11.74 -4.44
CA SER A 74 -6.93 10.31 -4.44
C SER A 74 -8.10 9.48 -4.95
N LYS A 75 -7.79 8.42 -5.72
CA LYS A 75 -8.80 7.46 -6.20
C LYS A 75 -9.19 6.48 -5.10
N PHE A 76 -8.21 5.98 -4.33
CA PHE A 76 -8.41 5.02 -3.26
C PHE A 76 -7.95 5.56 -1.91
N LEU A 77 -8.65 5.16 -0.85
CA LEU A 77 -8.24 5.34 0.53
C LEU A 77 -7.89 3.97 1.12
N ILE A 78 -6.62 3.74 1.40
CA ILE A 78 -6.16 2.53 2.10
C ILE A 78 -6.07 2.87 3.58
N VAL A 79 -6.83 2.17 4.41
CA VAL A 79 -6.88 2.40 5.86
C VAL A 79 -6.16 1.27 6.58
N LEU A 80 -5.05 1.58 7.26
CA LEU A 80 -4.40 0.62 8.15
C LEU A 80 -5.18 0.53 9.46
N CYS A 81 -5.86 -0.60 9.65
CA CYS A 81 -6.67 -0.89 10.81
C CYS A 81 -5.82 -1.59 11.87
N SER A 82 -5.61 -0.94 13.00
CA SER A 82 -4.84 -1.43 14.14
C SER A 82 -5.46 -0.96 15.45
N ALA A 83 -5.00 -1.51 16.58
CA ALA A 83 -5.37 -1.01 17.90
C ALA A 83 -5.06 0.49 18.07
N HIS A 84 -4.10 1.03 17.30
CA HIS A 84 -3.70 2.43 17.38
C HIS A 84 -4.52 3.34 16.46
N SER A 85 -5.06 2.81 15.37
CA SER A 85 -5.85 3.59 14.41
C SER A 85 -7.33 3.64 14.77
N SER A 86 -7.84 2.69 15.57
CA SER A 86 -9.28 2.55 15.87
C SER A 86 -9.90 3.83 16.43
N ASP A 87 -9.23 4.45 17.39
CA ASP A 87 -9.67 5.68 18.04
C ASP A 87 -8.88 6.93 17.62
N SER A 88 -8.03 6.82 16.60
CA SER A 88 -7.29 7.95 16.08
C SER A 88 -8.25 8.98 15.49
N PHE A 89 -8.23 10.20 16.02
CA PHE A 89 -9.05 11.32 15.52
C PHE A 89 -8.80 11.53 14.02
N TRP A 90 -7.53 11.58 13.60
CA TRP A 90 -7.15 11.88 12.22
C TRP A 90 -7.58 10.78 11.25
N VAL A 91 -7.37 9.52 11.59
CA VAL A 91 -7.80 8.38 10.76
C VAL A 91 -9.31 8.39 10.56
N ASN A 92 -10.08 8.64 11.64
CA ASN A 92 -11.54 8.71 11.55
C ASN A 92 -12.02 9.94 10.74
N GLU A 93 -11.35 11.08 10.84
CA GLU A 93 -11.65 12.29 10.04
C GLU A 93 -11.37 12.05 8.55
N GLU A 94 -10.25 11.41 8.20
CA GLU A 94 -9.89 11.07 6.82
C GLU A 94 -10.91 10.11 6.19
N ILE A 95 -11.37 9.13 6.94
CA ILE A 95 -12.42 8.20 6.52
C ILE A 95 -13.74 8.97 6.29
N ASP A 96 -14.11 9.84 7.23
CA ASP A 96 -15.35 10.63 7.11
C ASP A 96 -15.34 11.53 5.89
N ILE A 97 -14.24 12.23 5.64
CA ILE A 97 -14.06 13.03 4.42
C ILE A 97 -14.27 12.18 3.18
N PHE A 98 -13.66 10.98 3.12
CA PHE A 98 -13.72 10.11 1.95
C PHE A 98 -15.11 9.52 1.71
N ILE A 99 -15.85 9.19 2.80
CA ILE A 99 -17.26 8.79 2.77
C ILE A 99 -18.12 9.92 2.21
N ASN A 100 -17.93 11.15 2.74
CA ASN A 100 -18.70 12.32 2.32
C ASN A 100 -18.44 12.74 0.86
N LEU A 101 -17.31 12.33 0.28
CA LEU A 101 -17.04 12.46 -1.15
C LEU A 101 -17.78 11.42 -2.02
N GLY A 102 -18.54 10.51 -1.41
CA GLY A 102 -19.26 9.44 -2.11
C GLY A 102 -18.35 8.33 -2.67
N ASN A 103 -17.15 8.16 -2.11
CA ASN A 103 -16.14 7.22 -2.61
C ASN A 103 -15.97 5.98 -1.71
N VAL A 104 -17.00 5.56 -0.99
CA VAL A 104 -16.95 4.46 -0.01
C VAL A 104 -16.44 3.16 -0.62
N GLU A 105 -16.88 2.82 -1.82
CA GLU A 105 -16.45 1.62 -2.57
C GLU A 105 -14.94 1.56 -2.80
N ASN A 106 -14.27 2.72 -2.77
CA ASN A 106 -12.83 2.86 -2.96
C ASN A 106 -12.04 2.89 -1.64
N ILE A 107 -12.70 2.64 -0.50
CA ILE A 107 -12.01 2.43 0.78
C ILE A 107 -11.54 0.98 0.86
N ILE A 108 -10.26 0.79 1.16
CA ILE A 108 -9.63 -0.52 1.30
C ILE A 108 -9.11 -0.67 2.75
N PRO A 109 -9.88 -1.29 3.66
CA PRO A 109 -9.41 -1.59 5.00
C PRO A 109 -8.36 -2.69 4.97
N VAL A 110 -7.24 -2.48 5.67
CA VAL A 110 -6.13 -3.43 5.80
C VAL A 110 -5.86 -3.65 7.28
N LEU A 111 -6.14 -4.86 7.76
CA LEU A 111 -5.90 -5.25 9.14
C LEU A 111 -4.38 -5.43 9.36
N ALA A 112 -3.81 -4.57 10.19
CA ALA A 112 -2.36 -4.51 10.41
C ALA A 112 -1.89 -5.33 11.61
N ASP A 113 -2.77 -5.59 12.57
CA ASP A 113 -2.53 -6.39 13.77
C ASP A 113 -3.11 -7.79 13.63
N ASP A 114 -2.70 -8.72 14.50
CA ASP A 114 -3.23 -10.09 14.57
C ASP A 114 -4.76 -10.06 14.73
N GLY A 115 -5.47 -10.85 13.91
CA GLY A 115 -6.90 -10.74 13.62
C GLY A 115 -7.86 -10.65 14.81
N GLU A 116 -7.49 -11.14 16.01
CA GLU A 116 -8.29 -11.00 17.21
C GLU A 116 -8.31 -9.57 17.79
N ASN A 117 -7.29 -8.76 17.48
CA ASN A 117 -7.13 -7.37 17.94
C ASN A 117 -7.27 -6.32 16.84
N ALA A 118 -7.57 -6.73 15.61
CA ALA A 118 -7.73 -5.81 14.50
C ALA A 118 -8.98 -4.92 14.70
N ASN A 119 -8.76 -3.79 15.33
CA ASN A 119 -9.81 -2.82 15.55
C ASN A 119 -10.00 -1.96 14.31
N LEU A 120 -11.15 -2.15 13.64
CA LEU A 120 -11.58 -1.20 12.62
C LEU A 120 -11.73 0.20 13.23
N PRO A 121 -11.34 1.26 12.55
CA PRO A 121 -11.66 2.62 12.94
C PRO A 121 -13.15 2.81 13.21
N ARG A 122 -13.46 3.61 14.24
CA ARG A 122 -14.83 3.84 14.68
C ARG A 122 -15.75 4.27 13.54
N ARG A 123 -15.28 5.17 12.68
CA ARG A 123 -16.10 5.69 11.57
C ARG A 123 -16.45 4.62 10.54
N LEU A 124 -15.56 3.64 10.27
CA LEU A 124 -15.90 2.49 9.42
C LEU A 124 -16.94 1.58 10.09
N LYS A 125 -16.77 1.29 11.40
CA LYS A 125 -17.77 0.49 12.14
C LYS A 125 -19.16 1.13 12.11
N GLU A 126 -19.24 2.44 12.29
CA GLU A 126 -20.48 3.20 12.23
C GLU A 126 -21.11 3.10 10.85
N TYR A 127 -20.32 3.34 9.79
CA TYR A 127 -20.80 3.26 8.42
C TYR A 127 -21.41 1.89 8.07
N TYR A 128 -20.68 0.81 8.32
CA TYR A 128 -21.17 -0.55 7.99
C TYR A 128 -22.35 -1.00 8.88
N ARG A 129 -22.47 -0.47 10.09
CA ARG A 129 -23.67 -0.70 10.93
C ARG A 129 -24.90 0.00 10.35
N GLU A 130 -24.74 1.19 9.77
CA GLU A 130 -25.81 1.96 9.14
C GLU A 130 -26.15 1.44 7.73
N HIS A 131 -25.20 0.78 7.08
CA HIS A 131 -25.34 0.21 5.73
C HIS A 131 -25.05 -1.28 5.71
N PRO A 132 -25.92 -2.10 6.31
CA PRO A 132 -25.66 -3.55 6.45
C PRO A 132 -25.69 -4.33 5.14
N ALA A 133 -26.16 -3.71 4.05
CA ALA A 133 -26.10 -4.29 2.70
C ALA A 133 -24.70 -4.18 2.07
N ASP A 134 -23.86 -3.29 2.58
CA ASP A 134 -22.50 -3.10 2.10
C ASP A 134 -21.58 -4.10 2.79
N GLU A 135 -20.84 -4.88 2.02
CA GLU A 135 -19.92 -5.89 2.56
C GLU A 135 -18.57 -5.28 2.92
N LEU A 136 -18.15 -5.46 4.17
CA LEU A 136 -16.82 -5.09 4.62
C LEU A 136 -15.78 -6.11 4.13
N LEU A 137 -15.10 -5.80 3.05
CA LEU A 137 -14.01 -6.60 2.50
C LEU A 137 -12.64 -6.10 3.03
N ALA A 138 -12.30 -6.46 4.25
CA ALA A 138 -10.98 -6.14 4.82
C ALA A 138 -9.91 -7.14 4.36
N ILE A 139 -8.68 -6.65 4.16
CA ILE A 139 -7.52 -7.47 3.80
C ILE A 139 -6.68 -7.69 5.04
N ASP A 140 -6.44 -8.92 5.41
CA ASP A 140 -5.69 -9.28 6.62
C ASP A 140 -4.20 -9.44 6.32
N LEU A 141 -3.43 -8.42 6.72
CA LEU A 141 -1.98 -8.39 6.52
C LEU A 141 -1.24 -9.38 7.45
N SER A 142 -1.79 -9.66 8.63
CA SER A 142 -1.17 -10.51 9.64
C SER A 142 -1.30 -11.99 9.29
N SER A 143 -2.48 -12.44 8.92
CA SER A 143 -2.76 -13.85 8.62
C SER A 143 -2.32 -14.25 7.21
N GLU A 144 -2.55 -13.41 6.20
CA GLU A 144 -2.21 -13.71 4.80
C GLU A 144 -0.74 -13.45 4.46
N GLY A 145 -0.08 -12.60 5.23
CA GLY A 145 1.28 -12.16 4.98
C GLY A 145 1.40 -11.05 3.93
N LYS A 146 2.50 -10.33 3.99
CA LYS A 146 2.73 -9.08 3.24
C LYS A 146 2.60 -9.19 1.73
N ASP A 147 3.11 -10.28 1.14
CA ASP A 147 3.12 -10.44 -0.33
C ASP A 147 1.71 -10.72 -0.86
N VAL A 148 0.94 -11.56 -0.18
CA VAL A 148 -0.45 -11.88 -0.55
C VAL A 148 -1.34 -10.65 -0.39
N SER A 149 -1.26 -9.99 0.76
CA SER A 149 -2.04 -8.77 1.03
C SER A 149 -1.73 -7.65 0.04
N LEU A 150 -0.46 -7.45 -0.34
CA LEU A 150 -0.09 -6.48 -1.38
C LEU A 150 -0.80 -6.78 -2.69
N VAL A 151 -0.78 -8.04 -3.14
CA VAL A 151 -1.42 -8.43 -4.40
C VAL A 151 -2.95 -8.33 -4.30
N ARG A 152 -3.58 -8.62 -3.14
CA ARG A 152 -5.02 -8.40 -2.94
C ARG A 152 -5.40 -6.91 -3.02
N ILE A 153 -4.61 -6.02 -2.39
CA ILE A 153 -4.82 -4.58 -2.50
C ILE A 153 -4.78 -4.15 -3.97
N VAL A 154 -3.76 -4.60 -4.71
CA VAL A 154 -3.61 -4.28 -6.13
C VAL A 154 -4.76 -4.87 -6.96
N SER A 155 -5.17 -6.11 -6.70
CA SER A 155 -6.32 -6.77 -7.34
C SER A 155 -7.59 -5.92 -7.20
N ARG A 156 -7.86 -5.47 -5.97
CA ARG A 156 -9.01 -4.61 -5.69
C ARG A 156 -8.92 -3.24 -6.38
N MET A 157 -7.73 -2.60 -6.34
CA MET A 157 -7.51 -1.31 -6.99
C MET A 157 -7.67 -1.35 -8.51
N LEU A 158 -7.38 -2.49 -9.13
CA LEU A 158 -7.43 -2.68 -10.59
C LEU A 158 -8.70 -3.39 -11.06
N SER A 159 -9.53 -3.89 -10.14
CA SER A 159 -10.68 -4.77 -10.44
C SER A 159 -10.26 -5.99 -11.29
N LEU A 160 -9.11 -6.59 -10.96
CA LEU A 160 -8.56 -7.76 -11.64
C LEU A 160 -8.56 -8.98 -10.73
N GLU A 161 -8.66 -10.17 -11.33
CA GLU A 161 -8.61 -11.45 -10.61
C GLU A 161 -7.29 -11.61 -9.84
N PHE A 162 -7.41 -11.98 -8.54
CA PHE A 162 -6.27 -12.16 -7.66
C PHE A 162 -5.27 -13.21 -8.19
N ASP A 163 -5.76 -14.36 -8.64
CA ASP A 163 -4.92 -15.48 -9.06
C ASP A 163 -4.02 -15.13 -10.23
N VAL A 164 -4.54 -14.36 -11.19
CA VAL A 164 -3.77 -13.87 -12.35
C VAL A 164 -2.62 -12.97 -11.90
N LEU A 165 -2.90 -12.06 -10.97
CA LEU A 165 -1.89 -11.16 -10.43
C LEU A 165 -0.88 -11.88 -9.54
N TRP A 166 -1.36 -12.84 -8.73
CA TRP A 166 -0.54 -13.62 -7.80
C TRP A 166 0.48 -14.50 -8.53
N ASP A 167 0.06 -15.22 -9.55
CA ASP A 167 0.97 -16.06 -10.35
C ASP A 167 2.06 -15.23 -11.05
N ARG A 168 1.69 -14.06 -11.53
CA ARG A 168 2.64 -13.14 -12.12
C ARG A 168 3.61 -12.58 -11.08
N TYR A 169 3.13 -12.18 -9.91
CA TYR A 169 3.95 -11.68 -8.81
C TYR A 169 4.96 -12.73 -8.35
N LYS A 170 4.55 -13.99 -8.18
CA LYS A 170 5.43 -15.13 -7.86
C LYS A 170 6.54 -15.29 -8.91
N ARG A 171 6.18 -15.24 -10.20
CA ARG A 171 7.18 -15.34 -11.29
C ARG A 171 8.18 -14.19 -11.26
N TYR A 172 7.71 -12.98 -11.02
CA TYR A 172 8.58 -11.81 -10.90
C TYR A 172 9.52 -11.91 -9.69
N ARG A 173 9.02 -12.29 -8.54
CA ARG A 173 9.80 -12.48 -7.31
C ARG A 173 10.89 -13.55 -7.49
N ARG A 174 10.54 -14.69 -8.06
CA ARG A 174 11.51 -15.76 -8.36
C ARG A 174 12.63 -15.29 -9.29
N ARG A 175 12.29 -14.59 -10.38
CA ARG A 175 13.29 -14.04 -11.30
C ARG A 175 14.20 -13.03 -10.60
N LYS A 176 13.65 -12.14 -9.81
CA LYS A 176 14.44 -11.16 -9.05
C LYS A 176 15.41 -11.85 -8.09
N THR A 177 14.97 -12.86 -7.34
CA THR A 177 15.81 -13.62 -6.42
C THR A 177 16.96 -14.33 -7.17
N ILE A 178 16.68 -14.98 -8.30
CA ILE A 178 17.71 -15.63 -9.10
C ILE A 178 18.77 -14.64 -9.60
N ILE A 179 18.33 -13.49 -10.13
CA ILE A 179 19.24 -12.45 -10.62
C ILE A 179 20.10 -11.89 -9.48
N THR A 180 19.50 -11.58 -8.32
CA THR A 180 20.24 -11.04 -7.18
C THR A 180 21.23 -12.05 -6.61
N SER A 181 20.87 -13.33 -6.51
CA SER A 181 21.80 -14.38 -6.05
C SER A 181 22.95 -14.61 -7.04
N ALA A 182 22.68 -14.61 -8.33
CA ALA A 182 23.72 -14.73 -9.37
C ALA A 182 24.71 -13.55 -9.31
N LEU A 183 24.22 -12.31 -9.19
CA LEU A 183 25.07 -11.13 -9.06
C LEU A 183 25.91 -11.17 -7.78
N SER A 184 25.34 -11.61 -6.66
CA SER A 184 26.08 -11.78 -5.40
C SER A 184 27.20 -12.83 -5.54
N SER A 185 26.93 -13.94 -6.20
CA SER A 185 27.91 -15.00 -6.44
C SER A 185 29.07 -14.50 -7.32
N VAL A 186 28.77 -13.75 -8.39
CA VAL A 186 29.78 -13.16 -9.26
C VAL A 186 30.63 -12.15 -8.49
N ALA A 187 30.02 -11.30 -7.66
CA ALA A 187 30.75 -10.33 -6.84
C ALA A 187 31.69 -11.02 -5.82
N LEU A 188 31.25 -12.11 -5.19
CA LEU A 188 32.09 -12.89 -4.28
C LEU A 188 33.24 -13.57 -4.99
N MET A 189 33.02 -14.18 -6.17
CA MET A 189 34.07 -14.79 -6.99
C MET A 189 35.10 -13.76 -7.44
N SER A 190 34.68 -12.56 -7.87
CA SER A 190 35.60 -11.50 -8.25
C SER A 190 36.45 -11.03 -7.07
N ALA A 191 35.83 -10.82 -5.90
CA ALA A 191 36.56 -10.43 -4.69
C ALA A 191 37.58 -11.50 -4.27
N TYR A 192 37.24 -12.78 -4.34
CA TYR A 192 38.14 -13.90 -4.08
C TYR A 192 39.32 -13.91 -5.06
N TRP A 193 39.07 -13.70 -6.35
CA TRP A 193 40.12 -13.69 -7.40
C TRP A 193 41.10 -12.52 -7.19
N PHE A 194 40.64 -11.37 -6.76
CA PHE A 194 41.52 -10.22 -6.45
C PHE A 194 42.28 -10.36 -5.13
N ALA A 195 41.81 -11.16 -4.19
CA ALA A 195 42.46 -11.39 -2.89
C ALA A 195 43.57 -12.45 -2.96
N LEU A 196 43.52 -13.40 -3.93
CA LEU A 196 44.49 -14.47 -4.08
C LEU A 196 45.94 -14.04 -4.46
N PRO A 197 46.19 -13.01 -5.30
CA PRO A 197 47.56 -12.69 -5.68
C PRO A 197 48.41 -12.09 -4.57
N VAL A 198 47.84 -11.62 -3.47
CA VAL A 198 48.60 -11.00 -2.35
C VAL A 198 49.25 -12.07 -1.45
N SER A 199 48.78 -13.30 -1.43
CA SER A 199 49.31 -14.35 -0.54
C SER A 199 50.35 -15.27 -1.23
N LEU A 200 50.61 -15.11 -2.53
CA LEU A 200 51.55 -15.91 -3.27
C LEU A 200 52.93 -15.24 -3.47
N TYR A 201 53.10 -14.00 -2.96
CA TYR A 201 54.36 -13.21 -3.06
C TYR A 201 54.97 -12.89 -1.70
N VAL A 202 54.70 -13.66 -0.65
CA VAL A 202 55.38 -13.55 0.67
C VAL A 202 56.17 -14.82 0.94
#